data_0daa2237bb77f6106f7ef2675894742c
#
_entry.id   0daa2237bb77f6106f7ef2675894742c
#
_cell.length_a   1.000
_cell.length_b   1.000
_cell.length_c   1.000
_cell.angle_alpha   90.00
_cell.angle_beta   90.00
_cell.angle_gamma   90.00
#
_symmetry.space_group_name_H-M   'P 1'
#
loop_
_entity.id
_entity.type
_entity.pdbx_description
1 polymer ?
#
loop_
_entity_poly.entity_id
_entity_poly.type
_entity_poly.pdbx_seq_one_letter_code
_entity_poly.pdbx_strand_id
1 'polypeptide(L)'
;MYLYNSATHKKAEFLTHTPGRVEMYTCGPTVYHFAHIGNLRSYIMEDVLEKALRYEGYDVNRVMNITDVGHLSSDADTGEDKMVKGAKREHKTVMEIAQYYTDAFFADCKKLNIKRPDVVQPATGCIDEYIKIIEKLMDTGYAYFAGGNVYFDTSRLDHYYVFNDHDEDDLAVGVREGVDEDTNKRNKNDFVLWFTKSKFENQALKWDSPWGVGYPGWHIECSGISMKYNGEYLDLHCGGVDNAFPHHTNEIAQSESYLGHAWCPQWFHVHHLNTSTGKMSKSKGEFLTVSLLEEKGYDPLIYRFFCLQSHYRKALVFTWENLDNAKIAYDKLIARIAALNPENGSVDEASMSVLKEKFQKALDADLNTSLAITTLYDVLKADMNDATKLALLDNFDQVLGLALLSHAEAKRKEAAKTTSASTASGYQITGEGDPEIDALVLKRYEAKKAKNFAEADKIRDDLKAQGIEVADVRGGAVWKRI
;
A
#
# COMPACT_ATOMS: atom_id res chain seq x y z
N MET A 1 -9.71 -18.87 6.98
CA MET A 1 -9.54 -17.45 7.43
C MET A 1 -10.87 -16.88 7.89
N TYR A 2 -10.88 -16.08 8.97
CA TYR A 2 -12.03 -15.27 9.39
C TYR A 2 -11.73 -13.81 9.14
N LEU A 3 -12.61 -13.12 8.42
CA LEU A 3 -12.46 -11.70 8.10
C LEU A 3 -13.63 -10.89 8.65
N TYR A 4 -13.35 -9.66 9.05
CA TYR A 4 -14.41 -8.71 9.37
C TYR A 4 -15.02 -8.18 8.08
N ASN A 5 -16.34 -8.23 8.00
CA ASN A 5 -17.10 -7.73 6.88
C ASN A 5 -17.74 -6.39 7.25
N SER A 6 -17.40 -5.34 6.52
CA SER A 6 -17.92 -4.00 6.80
C SER A 6 -19.42 -3.86 6.51
N ALA A 7 -19.99 -4.69 5.64
CA ALA A 7 -21.42 -4.64 5.33
C ALA A 7 -22.27 -5.28 6.44
N THR A 8 -21.75 -6.31 7.13
CA THR A 8 -22.48 -7.01 8.19
C THR A 8 -22.01 -6.62 9.59
N HIS A 9 -20.93 -5.83 9.71
CA HIS A 9 -20.26 -5.47 10.98
C HIS A 9 -19.84 -6.67 11.84
N LYS A 10 -19.59 -7.82 11.22
CA LYS A 10 -19.27 -9.08 11.91
C LYS A 10 -18.03 -9.74 11.31
N LYS A 11 -17.31 -10.47 12.13
CA LYS A 11 -16.31 -11.43 11.65
C LYS A 11 -17.03 -12.72 11.26
N ALA A 12 -16.74 -13.20 10.07
CA ALA A 12 -17.26 -14.45 9.54
C ALA A 12 -16.15 -15.23 8.83
N GLU A 13 -16.37 -16.50 8.64
CA GLU A 13 -15.53 -17.33 7.79
C GLU A 13 -15.58 -16.79 6.36
N PHE A 14 -14.40 -16.59 5.77
CA PHE A 14 -14.29 -16.20 4.37
C PHE A 14 -14.58 -17.40 3.47
N LEU A 15 -15.61 -17.28 2.68
CA LEU A 15 -16.05 -18.31 1.75
C LEU A 15 -16.02 -17.75 0.33
N THR A 16 -15.63 -18.59 -0.63
CA THR A 16 -15.59 -18.23 -2.04
C THR A 16 -16.72 -18.90 -2.82
N HIS A 17 -17.21 -18.24 -3.85
CA HIS A 17 -18.22 -18.76 -4.75
C HIS A 17 -17.70 -20.00 -5.48
N THR A 18 -16.46 -19.94 -5.97
CA THR A 18 -15.78 -21.09 -6.57
C THR A 18 -14.74 -21.64 -5.58
N PRO A 19 -14.85 -22.89 -5.12
CA PRO A 19 -13.91 -23.48 -4.17
C PRO A 19 -12.45 -23.35 -4.62
N GLY A 20 -11.59 -22.83 -3.75
CA GLY A 20 -10.15 -22.66 -4.00
C GLY A 20 -9.77 -21.47 -4.88
N ARG A 21 -10.75 -20.69 -5.39
CA ARG A 21 -10.53 -19.49 -6.19
C ARG A 21 -11.15 -18.27 -5.51
N VAL A 22 -10.46 -17.12 -5.61
CA VAL A 22 -10.95 -15.84 -5.10
C VAL A 22 -10.99 -14.82 -6.22
N GLU A 23 -12.18 -14.30 -6.50
CA GLU A 23 -12.38 -13.13 -7.34
C GLU A 23 -12.31 -11.88 -6.43
N MET A 24 -11.20 -11.13 -6.54
CA MET A 24 -10.88 -9.97 -5.70
C MET A 24 -10.82 -8.69 -6.53
N TYR A 25 -11.54 -7.67 -6.10
CA TYR A 25 -11.47 -6.35 -6.70
C TYR A 25 -10.93 -5.32 -5.72
N THR A 26 -10.04 -4.44 -6.19
CA THR A 26 -9.47 -3.35 -5.39
C THR A 26 -9.62 -2.04 -6.16
N CYS A 27 -10.23 -1.03 -5.51
CA CYS A 27 -10.33 0.30 -6.09
C CYS A 27 -8.95 0.90 -6.34
N GLY A 28 -8.68 1.27 -7.59
CA GLY A 28 -7.41 1.85 -7.98
C GLY A 28 -7.33 3.37 -7.76
N PRO A 29 -6.18 3.99 -8.05
CA PRO A 29 -5.98 5.41 -7.87
C PRO A 29 -6.63 6.24 -8.99
N THR A 30 -7.04 7.47 -8.66
CA THR A 30 -7.28 8.52 -9.66
C THR A 30 -5.94 9.17 -10.00
N VAL A 31 -5.51 9.02 -11.25
CA VAL A 31 -4.12 9.29 -11.69
C VAL A 31 -3.90 10.71 -12.20
N TYR A 32 -4.14 11.71 -11.37
CA TYR A 32 -3.89 13.14 -11.63
C TYR A 32 -2.80 13.74 -10.74
N HIS A 33 -2.27 12.95 -9.79
CA HIS A 33 -1.23 13.34 -8.84
C HIS A 33 -0.59 12.09 -8.23
N PHE A 34 0.60 12.22 -7.64
CA PHE A 34 1.22 11.13 -6.86
C PHE A 34 0.27 10.62 -5.77
N ALA A 35 0.34 9.32 -5.49
CA ALA A 35 -0.29 8.75 -4.32
C ALA A 35 0.44 9.22 -3.05
N HIS A 36 -0.29 9.64 -2.03
CA HIS A 36 0.32 9.88 -0.74
C HIS A 36 0.37 8.59 0.09
N ILE A 37 1.24 8.54 1.11
CA ILE A 37 1.43 7.33 1.93
C ILE A 37 0.13 6.85 2.59
N GLY A 38 -0.82 7.74 2.86
CA GLY A 38 -2.15 7.36 3.38
C GLY A 38 -2.95 6.49 2.42
N ASN A 39 -2.92 6.78 1.10
CA ASN A 39 -3.50 5.89 0.08
C ASN A 39 -2.74 4.57 0.02
N LEU A 40 -1.41 4.64 0.04
CA LEU A 40 -0.56 3.46 -0.08
C LEU A 40 -0.72 2.48 1.09
N ARG A 41 -1.16 2.95 2.27
CA ARG A 41 -1.54 2.07 3.38
C ARG A 41 -2.64 1.08 3.01
N SER A 42 -3.68 1.54 2.30
CA SER A 42 -4.76 0.64 1.83
C SER A 42 -4.20 -0.42 0.91
N TYR A 43 -3.41 -0.03 -0.09
CA TYR A 43 -2.80 -0.97 -1.04
C TYR A 43 -1.81 -1.94 -0.39
N ILE A 44 -1.08 -1.53 0.67
CA ILE A 44 -0.24 -2.44 1.48
C ILE A 44 -1.10 -3.51 2.14
N MET A 45 -2.22 -3.13 2.78
CA MET A 45 -3.08 -4.08 3.48
C MET A 45 -3.84 -5.00 2.54
N GLU A 46 -4.28 -4.51 1.38
CA GLU A 46 -4.87 -5.30 0.30
C GLU A 46 -3.87 -6.31 -0.30
N ASP A 47 -2.61 -5.90 -0.47
CA ASP A 47 -1.52 -6.78 -0.91
C ASP A 47 -1.24 -7.90 0.11
N VAL A 48 -1.24 -7.56 1.40
CA VAL A 48 -1.05 -8.57 2.46
C VAL A 48 -2.23 -9.53 2.52
N LEU A 49 -3.46 -9.04 2.30
CA LEU A 49 -4.65 -9.90 2.21
C LEU A 49 -4.56 -10.86 1.02
N GLU A 50 -4.21 -10.36 -0.17
CA GLU A 50 -3.98 -11.21 -1.34
C GLU A 50 -2.91 -12.27 -1.08
N LYS A 51 -1.77 -11.85 -0.51
CA LYS A 51 -0.66 -12.76 -0.19
C LYS A 51 -1.04 -13.80 0.87
N ALA A 52 -1.85 -13.41 1.87
CA ALA A 52 -2.37 -14.33 2.88
C ALA A 52 -3.33 -15.37 2.26
N LEU A 53 -4.23 -14.95 1.39
CA LEU A 53 -5.12 -15.86 0.67
C LEU A 53 -4.34 -16.84 -0.22
N ARG A 54 -3.32 -16.37 -0.93
CA ARG A 54 -2.42 -17.25 -1.72
C ARG A 54 -1.61 -18.19 -0.82
N TYR A 55 -1.17 -17.72 0.34
CA TYR A 55 -0.48 -18.54 1.34
C TYR A 55 -1.36 -19.67 1.89
N GLU A 56 -2.67 -19.46 1.98
CA GLU A 56 -3.68 -20.47 2.31
C GLU A 56 -4.00 -21.41 1.15
N GLY A 57 -3.44 -21.18 -0.04
CA GLY A 57 -3.59 -22.04 -1.21
C GLY A 57 -4.69 -21.61 -2.18
N TYR A 58 -5.29 -20.42 -2.01
CA TYR A 58 -6.25 -19.91 -2.98
C TYR A 58 -5.55 -19.43 -4.27
N ASP A 59 -6.19 -19.71 -5.40
CA ASP A 59 -5.92 -19.02 -6.67
C ASP A 59 -6.67 -17.68 -6.68
N VAL A 60 -5.95 -16.57 -6.58
CA VAL A 60 -6.55 -15.22 -6.49
C VAL A 60 -6.46 -14.52 -7.84
N ASN A 61 -7.59 -14.06 -8.36
CA ASN A 61 -7.68 -13.15 -9.49
C ASN A 61 -7.91 -11.73 -8.96
N ARG A 62 -6.85 -10.96 -8.76
CA ARG A 62 -6.96 -9.57 -8.30
C ARG A 62 -7.07 -8.62 -9.47
N VAL A 63 -8.19 -7.89 -9.54
CA VAL A 63 -8.48 -6.86 -10.54
C VAL A 63 -8.42 -5.47 -9.89
N MET A 64 -7.86 -4.49 -10.60
CA MET A 64 -7.80 -3.10 -10.18
C MET A 64 -8.10 -2.18 -11.35
N ASN A 65 -8.93 -1.16 -11.14
CA ASN A 65 -9.08 -0.07 -12.10
C ASN A 65 -7.94 0.95 -12.01
N ILE A 66 -7.78 1.73 -13.05
CA ILE A 66 -7.08 3.03 -13.02
C ILE A 66 -8.10 4.06 -13.47
N THR A 67 -8.43 5.01 -12.58
CA THR A 67 -9.35 6.09 -12.91
C THR A 67 -8.59 7.17 -13.70
N ASP A 68 -8.60 7.04 -15.01
CA ASP A 68 -8.01 7.94 -16.01
C ASP A 68 -9.04 8.83 -16.71
N VAL A 69 -10.32 8.69 -16.34
CA VAL A 69 -11.40 9.61 -16.70
C VAL A 69 -11.40 10.79 -15.71
N GLY A 70 -11.66 12.00 -16.20
CA GLY A 70 -11.81 13.15 -15.34
C GLY A 70 -13.09 13.08 -14.50
N HIS A 71 -12.92 13.07 -13.19
CA HIS A 71 -14.01 13.18 -12.23
C HIS A 71 -13.97 14.52 -11.52
N LEU A 72 -15.16 14.98 -11.13
CA LEU A 72 -15.31 16.23 -10.40
C LEU A 72 -14.63 16.16 -9.04
N SER A 73 -14.20 17.30 -8.51
CA SER A 73 -13.36 17.36 -7.31
C SER A 73 -14.07 16.98 -6.01
N SER A 74 -15.40 16.83 -6.04
CA SER A 74 -16.17 16.33 -4.91
C SER A 74 -16.83 14.98 -5.23
N ASP A 75 -16.98 14.14 -4.22
CA ASP A 75 -17.68 12.85 -4.31
C ASP A 75 -19.21 13.05 -4.50
N ALA A 76 -19.70 14.30 -4.43
CA ALA A 76 -21.08 14.71 -4.65
C ALA A 76 -21.33 15.26 -6.07
N ASP A 77 -20.57 14.83 -7.07
CA ASP A 77 -20.69 15.22 -8.49
C ASP A 77 -20.56 16.73 -8.74
N THR A 78 -19.75 17.43 -7.95
CA THR A 78 -19.51 18.88 -8.08
C THR A 78 -18.00 19.20 -8.08
N GLY A 79 -17.61 20.34 -8.65
CA GLY A 79 -16.22 20.82 -8.67
C GLY A 79 -15.53 20.69 -10.02
N GLU A 80 -14.26 21.14 -10.11
CA GLU A 80 -13.45 21.10 -11.35
C GLU A 80 -12.94 19.67 -11.61
N ASP A 81 -12.84 19.30 -12.89
CA ASP A 81 -12.23 18.04 -13.32
C ASP A 81 -10.78 17.92 -12.83
N LYS A 82 -10.53 16.87 -12.06
CA LYS A 82 -9.21 16.57 -11.45
C LYS A 82 -8.12 16.35 -12.50
N MET A 83 -8.44 15.69 -13.62
CA MET A 83 -7.49 15.39 -14.68
C MET A 83 -7.12 16.65 -15.47
N VAL A 84 -8.10 17.50 -15.81
CA VAL A 84 -7.87 18.79 -16.46
C VAL A 84 -7.01 19.70 -15.59
N LYS A 85 -7.27 19.73 -14.29
CA LYS A 85 -6.46 20.50 -13.35
C LYS A 85 -5.01 20.01 -13.30
N GLY A 86 -4.78 18.70 -13.32
CA GLY A 86 -3.46 18.10 -13.40
C GLY A 86 -2.75 18.46 -14.71
N ALA A 87 -3.44 18.32 -15.84
CA ALA A 87 -2.92 18.60 -17.17
C ALA A 87 -2.50 20.08 -17.33
N LYS A 88 -3.32 21.02 -16.87
CA LYS A 88 -2.98 22.46 -16.86
C LYS A 88 -1.75 22.77 -16.00
N ARG A 89 -1.66 22.15 -14.80
CA ARG A 89 -0.54 22.36 -13.88
C ARG A 89 0.78 21.93 -14.50
N GLU A 90 0.79 20.86 -15.29
CA GLU A 90 2.01 20.24 -15.81
C GLU A 90 2.25 20.48 -17.30
N HIS A 91 1.38 21.27 -17.94
CA HIS A 91 1.46 21.55 -19.37
C HIS A 91 1.50 20.29 -20.27
N LYS A 92 0.69 19.28 -19.90
CA LYS A 92 0.56 17.99 -20.59
C LYS A 92 -0.89 17.74 -20.98
N THR A 93 -1.10 16.76 -21.87
CA THR A 93 -2.45 16.25 -22.14
C THR A 93 -2.97 15.41 -20.96
N VAL A 94 -4.27 15.21 -20.87
CA VAL A 94 -4.91 14.38 -19.85
C VAL A 94 -4.38 12.94 -19.90
N MET A 95 -4.20 12.38 -21.09
CA MET A 95 -3.68 11.01 -21.25
C MET A 95 -2.21 10.87 -20.86
N GLU A 96 -1.37 11.87 -21.18
CA GLU A 96 0.03 11.89 -20.71
C GLU A 96 0.13 11.99 -19.20
N ILE A 97 -0.76 12.76 -18.55
CA ILE A 97 -0.85 12.84 -17.09
C ILE A 97 -1.29 11.51 -16.52
N ALA A 98 -2.34 10.89 -17.06
CA ALA A 98 -2.83 9.60 -16.62
C ALA A 98 -1.72 8.52 -16.67
N GLN A 99 -1.02 8.43 -17.79
CA GLN A 99 0.09 7.49 -17.96
C GLN A 99 1.22 7.75 -16.97
N TYR A 100 1.66 9.01 -16.87
CA TYR A 100 2.75 9.41 -15.97
C TYR A 100 2.48 9.04 -14.50
N TYR A 101 1.28 9.37 -13.98
CA TYR A 101 0.95 9.05 -12.59
C TYR A 101 0.59 7.59 -12.36
N THR A 102 0.12 6.88 -13.39
CA THR A 102 -0.02 5.41 -13.34
C THR A 102 1.34 4.74 -13.16
N ASP A 103 2.33 5.14 -13.97
CA ASP A 103 3.69 4.60 -13.87
C ASP A 103 4.34 4.94 -12.53
N ALA A 104 4.17 6.17 -12.05
CA ALA A 104 4.66 6.60 -10.74
C ALA A 104 4.00 5.80 -9.60
N PHE A 105 2.69 5.55 -9.67
CA PHE A 105 1.98 4.74 -8.68
C PHE A 105 2.53 3.31 -8.61
N PHE A 106 2.72 2.65 -9.76
CA PHE A 106 3.27 1.29 -9.77
C PHE A 106 4.77 1.24 -9.41
N ALA A 107 5.53 2.31 -9.68
CA ALA A 107 6.89 2.44 -9.19
C ALA A 107 6.93 2.50 -7.66
N ASP A 108 6.06 3.29 -7.04
CA ASP A 108 5.93 3.36 -5.59
C ASP A 108 5.42 2.04 -4.98
N CYS A 109 4.45 1.38 -5.62
CA CYS A 109 4.00 0.04 -5.23
C CYS A 109 5.15 -0.98 -5.22
N LYS A 110 6.00 -0.95 -6.25
CA LYS A 110 7.18 -1.83 -6.33
C LYS A 110 8.16 -1.58 -5.18
N LYS A 111 8.44 -0.33 -4.84
CA LYS A 111 9.31 0.04 -3.71
C LYS A 111 8.75 -0.42 -2.36
N LEU A 112 7.42 -0.45 -2.25
CA LEU A 112 6.69 -0.96 -1.07
C LEU A 112 6.45 -2.48 -1.11
N ASN A 113 7.02 -3.19 -2.09
CA ASN A 113 6.81 -4.63 -2.30
C ASN A 113 5.32 -5.04 -2.40
N ILE A 114 4.52 -4.16 -3.01
CA ILE A 114 3.12 -4.43 -3.35
C ILE A 114 3.09 -5.13 -4.70
N LYS A 115 2.49 -6.33 -4.74
CA LYS A 115 2.30 -7.10 -5.97
C LYS A 115 1.39 -6.32 -6.93
N ARG A 116 1.79 -6.24 -8.20
CA ARG A 116 0.90 -5.70 -9.25
C ARG A 116 -0.32 -6.62 -9.37
N PRO A 117 -1.56 -6.08 -9.41
CA PRO A 117 -2.75 -6.88 -9.64
C PRO A 117 -2.66 -7.70 -10.93
N ASP A 118 -3.37 -8.84 -10.98
CA ASP A 118 -3.34 -9.74 -12.14
C ASP A 118 -3.96 -9.05 -13.37
N VAL A 119 -4.98 -8.21 -13.14
CA VAL A 119 -5.56 -7.32 -14.16
C VAL A 119 -5.53 -5.88 -13.67
N VAL A 120 -5.00 -4.98 -14.49
CA VAL A 120 -5.04 -3.52 -14.27
C VAL A 120 -5.73 -2.90 -15.48
N GLN A 121 -6.90 -2.30 -15.27
CA GLN A 121 -7.74 -1.78 -16.34
C GLN A 121 -7.97 -0.27 -16.21
N PRO A 122 -7.49 0.56 -17.16
CA PRO A 122 -7.91 1.95 -17.27
C PRO A 122 -9.41 2.08 -17.52
N ALA A 123 -10.07 3.01 -16.84
CA ALA A 123 -11.51 3.21 -16.93
C ALA A 123 -11.95 3.59 -18.35
N THR A 124 -11.13 4.36 -19.07
CA THR A 124 -11.38 4.73 -20.49
C THR A 124 -11.48 3.53 -21.42
N GLY A 125 -10.97 2.37 -21.06
CA GLY A 125 -11.02 1.14 -21.86
C GLY A 125 -12.29 0.30 -21.68
N CYS A 126 -13.29 0.77 -20.89
CA CYS A 126 -14.51 0.02 -20.60
C CYS A 126 -15.81 0.82 -20.81
N ILE A 127 -15.78 1.80 -21.69
CA ILE A 127 -16.93 2.68 -21.94
C ILE A 127 -18.17 1.90 -22.42
N ASP A 128 -17.97 0.93 -23.31
CA ASP A 128 -19.08 0.14 -23.85
C ASP A 128 -19.75 -0.71 -22.76
N GLU A 129 -18.96 -1.22 -21.80
CA GLU A 129 -19.50 -1.95 -20.64
C GLU A 129 -20.36 -1.06 -19.77
N TYR A 130 -19.93 0.18 -19.53
CA TYR A 130 -20.71 1.12 -18.72
C TYR A 130 -22.03 1.47 -19.41
N ILE A 131 -21.99 1.77 -20.71
CA ILE A 131 -23.20 2.05 -21.49
C ILE A 131 -24.17 0.86 -21.41
N LYS A 132 -23.71 -0.35 -21.61
CA LYS A 132 -24.52 -1.58 -21.52
C LYS A 132 -25.19 -1.75 -20.15
N ILE A 133 -24.44 -1.48 -19.07
CA ILE A 133 -25.00 -1.56 -17.71
C ILE A 133 -26.09 -0.50 -17.53
N ILE A 134 -25.81 0.74 -17.94
CA ILE A 134 -26.75 1.86 -17.80
C ILE A 134 -28.01 1.63 -18.64
N GLU A 135 -27.91 1.12 -19.87
CA GLU A 135 -29.06 0.78 -20.71
C GLU A 135 -29.97 -0.21 -19.98
N LYS A 136 -29.41 -1.31 -19.42
CA LYS A 136 -30.21 -2.29 -18.66
C LYS A 136 -30.85 -1.67 -17.42
N LEU A 137 -30.14 -0.79 -16.69
CA LEU A 137 -30.69 -0.09 -15.52
C LEU A 137 -31.86 0.84 -15.94
N MET A 138 -31.76 1.48 -17.10
CA MET A 138 -32.84 2.29 -17.68
C MET A 138 -34.05 1.42 -18.04
N ASP A 139 -33.83 0.31 -18.73
CA ASP A 139 -34.88 -0.62 -19.16
C ASP A 139 -35.62 -1.26 -17.98
N THR A 140 -34.92 -1.53 -16.89
CA THR A 140 -35.48 -2.12 -15.66
C THR A 140 -36.05 -1.07 -14.69
N GLY A 141 -35.92 0.22 -15.01
CA GLY A 141 -36.48 1.32 -14.23
C GLY A 141 -35.69 1.72 -13.00
N TYR A 142 -34.43 1.26 -12.87
CA TYR A 142 -33.49 1.70 -11.81
C TYR A 142 -32.76 2.98 -12.17
N ALA A 143 -32.83 3.42 -13.43
CA ALA A 143 -32.21 4.66 -13.87
C ALA A 143 -33.21 5.52 -14.66
N TYR A 144 -32.96 6.83 -14.71
CA TYR A 144 -33.78 7.79 -15.42
C TYR A 144 -32.94 8.91 -16.02
N PHE A 145 -33.45 9.51 -17.10
CA PHE A 145 -32.85 10.66 -17.73
C PHE A 145 -33.54 11.98 -17.28
N ALA A 146 -32.75 12.93 -16.78
CA ALA A 146 -33.24 14.22 -16.35
C ALA A 146 -32.17 15.32 -16.53
N GLY A 147 -32.55 16.53 -16.89
CA GLY A 147 -31.64 17.66 -17.00
C GLY A 147 -30.47 17.50 -17.99
N GLY A 148 -30.47 16.44 -18.79
CA GLY A 148 -29.38 16.07 -19.69
C GLY A 148 -28.40 15.00 -19.14
N ASN A 149 -28.67 14.42 -17.99
CA ASN A 149 -27.83 13.37 -17.38
C ASN A 149 -28.65 12.12 -17.08
N VAL A 150 -28.01 10.95 -16.96
CA VAL A 150 -28.62 9.73 -16.50
C VAL A 150 -28.31 9.54 -15.02
N TYR A 151 -29.33 9.34 -14.22
CA TYR A 151 -29.23 9.14 -12.77
C TYR A 151 -29.69 7.73 -12.38
N PHE A 152 -29.08 7.18 -11.34
CA PHE A 152 -29.61 6.05 -10.62
C PHE A 152 -30.70 6.51 -9.65
N ASP A 153 -31.83 5.84 -9.61
CA ASP A 153 -32.98 6.10 -8.75
C ASP A 153 -32.87 5.27 -7.46
N THR A 154 -32.33 5.86 -6.41
CA THR A 154 -32.11 5.17 -5.13
C THR A 154 -33.39 4.79 -4.41
N SER A 155 -34.53 5.42 -4.73
CA SER A 155 -35.83 5.06 -4.16
C SER A 155 -36.38 3.71 -4.63
N ARG A 156 -35.74 3.11 -5.64
CA ARG A 156 -36.08 1.76 -6.15
C ARG A 156 -35.48 0.62 -5.34
N LEU A 157 -34.59 0.95 -4.39
CA LEU A 157 -33.91 0.00 -3.52
C LEU A 157 -34.65 -0.14 -2.19
N ASP A 158 -34.84 -1.37 -1.74
CA ASP A 158 -35.40 -1.64 -0.41
C ASP A 158 -34.44 -1.18 0.71
N HIS A 159 -33.13 -1.23 0.45
CA HIS A 159 -32.09 -0.84 1.39
C HIS A 159 -30.87 -0.27 0.65
N TYR A 160 -30.64 1.03 0.82
CA TYR A 160 -29.52 1.73 0.16
C TYR A 160 -28.28 1.84 1.04
N TYR A 161 -28.42 2.14 2.33
CA TYR A 161 -27.29 2.37 3.25
C TYR A 161 -26.73 1.07 3.83
N VAL A 162 -25.91 0.36 3.05
CA VAL A 162 -25.41 -0.97 3.41
C VAL A 162 -24.36 -0.93 4.54
N PHE A 163 -23.52 0.10 4.57
CA PHE A 163 -22.37 0.17 5.49
C PHE A 163 -22.61 1.00 6.75
N ASN A 164 -23.72 1.69 6.85
CA ASN A 164 -24.03 2.61 7.94
C ASN A 164 -25.29 2.17 8.69
N ASP A 165 -25.19 2.04 10.02
CA ASP A 165 -26.34 1.82 10.90
C ASP A 165 -27.12 3.14 11.19
N HIS A 166 -26.78 4.24 10.51
CA HIS A 166 -27.33 5.57 10.78
C HIS A 166 -28.58 5.84 9.96
N ASP A 167 -29.58 6.49 10.58
CA ASP A 167 -30.75 7.02 9.91
C ASP A 167 -30.37 8.11 8.90
N GLU A 168 -31.22 8.34 7.88
CA GLU A 168 -31.01 9.31 6.80
C GLU A 168 -30.62 10.71 7.30
N ASP A 169 -31.07 11.10 8.48
CA ASP A 169 -30.82 12.43 9.08
C ASP A 169 -29.37 12.57 9.60
N ASP A 170 -28.71 11.50 10.05
CA ASP A 170 -27.31 11.56 10.52
C ASP A 170 -26.29 11.70 9.38
N LEU A 171 -26.64 11.23 8.19
CA LEU A 171 -25.80 11.35 6.99
C LEU A 171 -25.87 12.75 6.34
N ALA A 172 -26.88 13.54 6.68
CA ALA A 172 -26.96 14.94 6.30
C ALA A 172 -25.83 15.81 6.90
N VAL A 173 -25.19 15.35 7.98
CA VAL A 173 -24.05 16.00 8.65
C VAL A 173 -22.76 15.87 7.80
N GLY A 174 -22.68 14.88 6.89
CA GLY A 174 -21.54 14.69 5.98
C GLY A 174 -21.60 15.49 4.68
N VAL A 175 -22.70 16.18 4.41
CA VAL A 175 -22.83 17.07 3.24
C VAL A 175 -22.00 18.32 3.50
N ARG A 176 -20.87 18.45 2.79
CA ARG A 176 -20.01 19.65 2.87
C ARG A 176 -20.82 20.88 2.58
N GLU A 177 -20.77 21.87 3.46
CA GLU A 177 -21.29 23.22 3.22
C GLU A 177 -20.79 23.73 1.85
N GLY A 178 -21.69 24.14 0.96
CA GLY A 178 -21.36 24.72 -0.34
C GLY A 178 -21.56 23.81 -1.55
N VAL A 179 -22.20 22.65 -1.43
CA VAL A 179 -22.64 21.85 -2.58
C VAL A 179 -24.00 22.37 -3.06
N ASP A 180 -24.06 22.90 -4.29
CA ASP A 180 -25.32 23.27 -4.94
C ASP A 180 -26.19 22.02 -5.14
N GLU A 181 -27.44 22.06 -4.67
CA GLU A 181 -28.40 20.98 -4.91
C GLU A 181 -28.65 20.80 -6.42
N ASP A 182 -28.48 19.57 -6.90
CA ASP A 182 -28.88 19.21 -8.26
C ASP A 182 -30.40 18.99 -8.33
N THR A 183 -31.11 20.00 -8.76
CA THR A 183 -32.58 20.01 -8.85
C THR A 183 -33.15 19.02 -9.86
N ASN A 184 -32.31 18.34 -10.67
CA ASN A 184 -32.73 17.31 -11.61
C ASN A 184 -32.86 15.92 -10.95
N LYS A 185 -32.29 15.74 -9.78
CA LYS A 185 -32.43 14.51 -8.99
C LYS A 185 -33.86 14.36 -8.47
N ARG A 186 -34.41 13.15 -8.55
CA ARG A 186 -35.69 12.80 -7.94
C ARG A 186 -35.59 12.67 -6.44
N ASN A 187 -34.46 12.06 -5.98
CA ASN A 187 -34.16 11.86 -4.59
C ASN A 187 -32.76 12.43 -4.27
N LYS A 188 -32.56 12.89 -3.05
CA LYS A 188 -31.30 13.49 -2.60
C LYS A 188 -30.08 12.60 -2.83
N ASN A 189 -30.26 11.30 -2.64
CA ASN A 189 -29.19 10.29 -2.73
C ASN A 189 -28.97 9.76 -4.16
N ASP A 190 -29.79 10.14 -5.13
CA ASP A 190 -29.58 9.75 -6.53
C ASP A 190 -28.20 10.23 -6.99
N PHE A 191 -27.55 9.45 -7.83
CA PHE A 191 -26.22 9.74 -8.32
C PHE A 191 -26.12 9.57 -9.83
N VAL A 192 -25.19 10.28 -10.44
CA VAL A 192 -25.08 10.31 -11.90
C VAL A 192 -24.36 9.04 -12.38
N LEU A 193 -24.97 8.39 -13.37
CA LEU A 193 -24.40 7.26 -14.11
C LEU A 193 -23.70 7.71 -15.40
N TRP A 194 -24.25 8.73 -16.08
CA TRP A 194 -23.70 9.31 -17.29
C TRP A 194 -23.95 10.80 -17.36
N PHE A 195 -22.91 11.59 -17.55
CA PHE A 195 -22.96 13.04 -17.71
C PHE A 195 -22.98 13.40 -19.20
N THR A 196 -24.03 14.07 -19.68
CA THR A 196 -24.02 14.78 -20.96
C THR A 196 -24.00 16.29 -20.78
N LYS A 197 -24.48 16.78 -19.62
CA LYS A 197 -24.36 18.16 -19.21
C LYS A 197 -23.72 18.25 -17.85
N SER A 198 -22.63 18.97 -17.77
CA SER A 198 -21.95 19.30 -16.52
C SER A 198 -21.86 20.83 -16.43
N LYS A 199 -21.88 21.37 -15.22
CA LYS A 199 -21.59 22.80 -14.97
C LYS A 199 -20.19 23.20 -15.47
N PHE A 200 -19.35 22.22 -15.75
CA PHE A 200 -17.97 22.36 -16.21
C PHE A 200 -17.86 21.88 -17.66
N GLU A 201 -17.94 22.80 -18.61
CA GLU A 201 -17.87 22.50 -20.05
C GLU A 201 -16.54 21.91 -20.52
N ASN A 202 -15.51 21.94 -19.68
CA ASN A 202 -14.11 21.61 -20.02
C ASN A 202 -13.71 20.16 -19.67
N GLN A 203 -14.66 19.21 -19.66
CA GLN A 203 -14.32 17.80 -19.57
C GLN A 203 -13.49 17.39 -20.80
N ALA A 204 -12.26 16.86 -20.56
CA ALA A 204 -11.32 16.59 -21.64
C ALA A 204 -11.70 15.37 -22.48
N LEU A 205 -12.32 14.35 -21.87
CA LEU A 205 -12.65 13.09 -22.51
C LEU A 205 -14.17 12.89 -22.51
N LYS A 206 -14.74 12.67 -23.70
CA LYS A 206 -16.16 12.42 -23.92
C LYS A 206 -16.33 11.34 -24.97
N TRP A 207 -17.41 10.57 -24.85
CA TRP A 207 -17.76 9.49 -25.75
C TRP A 207 -19.24 9.61 -26.19
N ASP A 208 -19.53 9.05 -27.34
CA ASP A 208 -20.90 8.90 -27.80
C ASP A 208 -21.66 7.90 -26.92
N SER A 209 -22.93 8.18 -26.65
CA SER A 209 -23.82 7.28 -25.92
C SER A 209 -25.26 7.44 -26.42
N PRO A 210 -26.18 6.52 -26.09
CA PRO A 210 -27.61 6.65 -26.42
C PRO A 210 -28.27 7.94 -25.88
N TRP A 211 -27.68 8.53 -24.84
CA TRP A 211 -28.18 9.74 -24.15
C TRP A 211 -27.51 11.03 -24.66
N GLY A 212 -26.50 10.92 -25.51
CA GLY A 212 -25.70 12.02 -26.05
C GLY A 212 -24.22 11.89 -25.75
N VAL A 213 -23.42 12.81 -26.28
CA VAL A 213 -21.97 12.87 -26.04
C VAL A 213 -21.70 13.25 -24.59
N GLY A 214 -20.94 12.39 -23.87
CA GLY A 214 -20.74 12.56 -22.44
C GLY A 214 -19.64 11.67 -21.86
N TYR A 215 -19.69 11.45 -20.56
CA TYR A 215 -18.71 10.64 -19.83
C TYR A 215 -19.38 9.92 -18.65
N PRO A 216 -18.80 8.77 -18.19
CA PRO A 216 -19.38 8.00 -17.10
C PRO A 216 -19.30 8.72 -15.76
N GLY A 217 -20.23 8.41 -14.85
CA GLY A 217 -20.10 8.71 -13.43
C GLY A 217 -18.97 7.88 -12.81
N TRP A 218 -18.50 8.28 -11.64
CA TRP A 218 -17.31 7.65 -11.01
C TRP A 218 -17.57 6.20 -10.56
N HIS A 219 -18.77 5.91 -10.06
CA HIS A 219 -19.07 4.62 -9.43
C HIS A 219 -19.25 3.49 -10.46
N ILE A 220 -19.68 3.81 -11.69
CA ILE A 220 -19.93 2.81 -12.73
C ILE A 220 -18.62 2.15 -13.24
N GLU A 221 -17.49 2.83 -13.10
CA GLU A 221 -16.19 2.30 -13.51
C GLU A 221 -15.88 0.99 -12.79
N CYS A 222 -15.93 1.01 -11.45
CA CYS A 222 -15.60 -0.15 -10.63
C CYS A 222 -16.61 -1.29 -10.84
N SER A 223 -17.91 -0.97 -10.93
CA SER A 223 -18.93 -1.98 -11.25
C SER A 223 -18.68 -2.64 -12.62
N GLY A 224 -18.43 -1.85 -13.67
CA GLY A 224 -18.22 -2.38 -15.02
C GLY A 224 -16.94 -3.17 -15.17
N ILE A 225 -15.83 -2.66 -14.60
CA ILE A 225 -14.52 -3.32 -14.68
C ILE A 225 -14.52 -4.64 -13.88
N SER A 226 -15.06 -4.64 -12.65
CA SER A 226 -15.11 -5.86 -11.85
C SER A 226 -15.96 -6.93 -12.52
N MET A 227 -17.16 -6.61 -13.00
CA MET A 227 -18.01 -7.57 -13.71
C MET A 227 -17.36 -8.11 -14.99
N LYS A 228 -16.59 -7.29 -15.70
CA LYS A 228 -15.88 -7.72 -16.92
C LYS A 228 -14.79 -8.75 -16.64
N TYR A 229 -14.02 -8.57 -15.56
CA TYR A 229 -12.80 -9.36 -15.30
C TYR A 229 -12.92 -10.35 -14.13
N ASN A 230 -13.81 -10.09 -13.17
CA ASN A 230 -14.12 -11.02 -12.07
C ASN A 230 -15.44 -11.77 -12.27
N GLY A 231 -16.29 -11.34 -13.24
CA GLY A 231 -17.59 -11.96 -13.50
C GLY A 231 -18.70 -11.43 -12.59
N GLU A 232 -19.82 -12.16 -12.60
CA GLU A 232 -21.07 -11.75 -11.92
C GLU A 232 -21.03 -11.98 -10.40
N TYR A 233 -20.10 -12.78 -9.90
CA TYR A 233 -19.94 -13.15 -8.50
C TYR A 233 -18.55 -12.77 -8.02
N LEU A 234 -18.47 -11.61 -7.38
CA LEU A 234 -17.25 -11.14 -6.74
C LEU A 234 -17.18 -11.74 -5.33
N ASP A 235 -16.04 -12.29 -4.91
CA ASP A 235 -15.88 -12.86 -3.57
C ASP A 235 -15.49 -11.79 -2.55
N LEU A 236 -14.66 -10.82 -2.96
CA LEU A 236 -14.02 -9.86 -2.07
C LEU A 236 -13.82 -8.50 -2.74
N HIS A 237 -14.36 -7.45 -2.15
CA HIS A 237 -14.12 -6.06 -2.57
C HIS A 237 -13.35 -5.29 -1.50
N CYS A 238 -12.29 -4.57 -1.91
CA CYS A 238 -11.38 -3.86 -1.02
C CYS A 238 -11.30 -2.37 -1.32
N GLY A 239 -11.08 -1.58 -0.26
CA GLY A 239 -10.81 -0.15 -0.37
C GLY A 239 -10.51 0.51 0.97
N GLY A 240 -10.40 1.83 0.99
CA GLY A 240 -10.36 2.62 2.22
C GLY A 240 -11.74 2.74 2.85
N VAL A 241 -11.83 3.05 4.15
CA VAL A 241 -13.14 3.31 4.80
C VAL A 241 -13.89 4.48 4.14
N ASP A 242 -13.20 5.39 3.46
CA ASP A 242 -13.81 6.50 2.72
C ASP A 242 -14.64 6.01 1.53
N ASN A 243 -14.29 4.84 0.98
CA ASN A 243 -14.98 4.25 -0.15
C ASN A 243 -16.32 3.63 0.26
N ALA A 244 -16.52 3.26 1.52
CA ALA A 244 -17.74 2.61 1.99
C ALA A 244 -18.99 3.43 1.58
N PHE A 245 -18.94 4.75 1.82
CA PHE A 245 -19.99 5.67 1.39
C PHE A 245 -19.38 6.97 0.81
N PRO A 246 -19.86 7.44 -0.36
CA PRO A 246 -20.94 6.84 -1.16
C PRO A 246 -20.48 5.78 -2.17
N HIS A 247 -19.14 5.58 -2.39
CA HIS A 247 -18.60 4.87 -3.56
C HIS A 247 -19.06 3.40 -3.63
N HIS A 248 -18.69 2.58 -2.64
CA HIS A 248 -19.07 1.15 -2.63
C HIS A 248 -20.58 0.95 -2.45
N THR A 249 -21.26 1.82 -1.71
CA THR A 249 -22.73 1.82 -1.61
C THR A 249 -23.36 1.97 -3.00
N ASN A 250 -22.85 2.89 -3.81
CA ASN A 250 -23.33 3.12 -5.17
C ASN A 250 -22.95 1.98 -6.13
N GLU A 251 -21.79 1.35 -5.92
CA GLU A 251 -21.42 0.17 -6.69
C GLU A 251 -22.36 -1.02 -6.41
N ILE A 252 -22.72 -1.25 -5.14
CA ILE A 252 -23.71 -2.28 -4.77
C ILE A 252 -25.04 -1.99 -5.46
N ALA A 253 -25.52 -0.73 -5.36
CA ALA A 253 -26.77 -0.31 -5.99
C ALA A 253 -26.79 -0.62 -7.49
N GLN A 254 -25.73 -0.23 -8.20
CA GLN A 254 -25.60 -0.48 -9.65
C GLN A 254 -25.50 -1.95 -10.00
N SER A 255 -24.57 -2.65 -9.34
CA SER A 255 -24.23 -4.03 -9.68
C SER A 255 -25.37 -4.99 -9.37
N GLU A 256 -25.97 -4.91 -8.18
CA GLU A 256 -27.07 -5.82 -7.80
C GLU A 256 -28.35 -5.53 -8.58
N SER A 257 -28.66 -4.27 -8.89
CA SER A 257 -29.80 -3.91 -9.75
C SER A 257 -29.58 -4.36 -11.20
N TYR A 258 -28.35 -4.34 -11.69
CA TYR A 258 -28.01 -4.84 -13.02
C TYR A 258 -28.06 -6.38 -13.07
N LEU A 259 -27.48 -7.06 -12.09
CA LEU A 259 -27.38 -8.52 -12.05
C LEU A 259 -28.71 -9.19 -11.67
N GLY A 260 -29.47 -8.59 -10.75
CA GLY A 260 -30.69 -9.17 -10.17
C GLY A 260 -30.42 -10.13 -9.02
N HIS A 261 -29.21 -10.16 -8.50
CA HIS A 261 -28.79 -10.95 -7.34
C HIS A 261 -27.68 -10.23 -6.55
N ALA A 262 -27.37 -10.71 -5.33
CA ALA A 262 -26.28 -10.19 -4.53
C ALA A 262 -24.93 -10.36 -5.25
N TRP A 263 -24.12 -9.30 -5.27
CA TRP A 263 -22.90 -9.21 -6.06
C TRP A 263 -21.65 -9.62 -5.30
N CYS A 264 -21.41 -8.99 -4.14
CA CYS A 264 -20.19 -9.19 -3.35
C CYS A 264 -20.52 -9.46 -1.88
N PRO A 265 -20.18 -10.65 -1.34
CA PRO A 265 -20.50 -11.00 0.03
C PRO A 265 -19.51 -10.46 1.07
N GLN A 266 -18.27 -10.13 0.69
CA GLN A 266 -17.22 -9.70 1.63
C GLN A 266 -16.63 -8.35 1.25
N TRP A 267 -16.70 -7.40 2.20
CA TRP A 267 -16.21 -6.03 2.07
C TRP A 267 -15.08 -5.76 3.06
N PHE A 268 -13.90 -5.43 2.53
CA PHE A 268 -12.69 -5.19 3.31
C PHE A 268 -12.29 -3.71 3.25
N HIS A 269 -12.41 -2.99 4.36
CA HIS A 269 -12.08 -1.58 4.43
C HIS A 269 -10.90 -1.31 5.36
N VAL A 270 -9.89 -0.62 4.83
CA VAL A 270 -8.71 -0.19 5.57
C VAL A 270 -8.94 1.19 6.16
N HIS A 271 -8.70 1.33 7.47
CA HIS A 271 -8.91 2.58 8.17
C HIS A 271 -7.82 3.62 7.84
N HIS A 272 -8.11 4.90 8.09
CA HIS A 272 -7.26 6.03 7.72
C HIS A 272 -5.85 5.98 8.30
N LEU A 273 -4.90 6.55 7.56
CA LEU A 273 -3.66 7.09 8.09
C LEU A 273 -3.90 8.56 8.45
N ASN A 274 -3.82 8.88 9.74
CA ASN A 274 -3.95 10.24 10.25
C ASN A 274 -2.55 10.85 10.47
N THR A 275 -2.47 12.17 10.41
CA THR A 275 -1.34 12.94 10.93
C THR A 275 -1.70 13.48 12.31
N SER A 276 -0.75 14.10 13.00
CA SER A 276 -1.01 14.77 14.29
C SER A 276 -2.09 15.87 14.22
N THR A 277 -2.39 16.36 13.01
CA THR A 277 -3.41 17.38 12.74
C THR A 277 -4.72 16.81 12.17
N GLY A 278 -4.87 15.48 12.13
CA GLY A 278 -6.06 14.77 11.63
C GLY A 278 -5.81 14.01 10.33
N LYS A 279 -6.86 13.80 9.52
CA LYS A 279 -6.77 13.08 8.24
C LYS A 279 -5.79 13.80 7.31
N MET A 280 -4.88 13.02 6.71
CA MET A 280 -3.95 13.54 5.70
C MET A 280 -4.74 14.02 4.47
N SER A 281 -4.51 15.27 4.09
CA SER A 281 -5.13 15.85 2.89
C SER A 281 -4.14 16.70 2.13
N LYS A 282 -4.29 16.76 0.80
CA LYS A 282 -3.43 17.54 -0.12
C LYS A 282 -3.35 19.03 0.20
N SER A 283 -4.29 19.57 0.97
CA SER A 283 -4.43 21.02 1.27
C SER A 283 -3.95 21.42 2.65
N LYS A 284 -3.56 20.48 3.53
CA LYS A 284 -3.31 20.74 4.96
C LYS A 284 -1.94 20.27 5.46
N GLY A 285 -0.86 20.49 4.73
CA GLY A 285 0.48 20.18 5.23
C GLY A 285 1.42 19.56 4.21
N GLU A 286 2.52 18.95 4.67
CA GLU A 286 3.51 18.27 3.83
C GLU A 286 2.86 17.11 3.08
N PHE A 287 3.00 17.09 1.75
CA PHE A 287 2.46 16.00 0.92
C PHE A 287 3.39 14.79 0.99
N LEU A 288 3.08 13.87 1.88
CA LEU A 288 3.92 12.72 2.20
C LEU A 288 3.83 11.65 1.10
N THR A 289 4.91 11.50 0.33
CA THR A 289 5.07 10.50 -0.75
C THR A 289 6.17 9.51 -0.39
N VAL A 290 6.25 8.40 -1.15
CA VAL A 290 7.39 7.46 -1.04
C VAL A 290 8.70 8.16 -1.35
N SER A 291 8.74 9.01 -2.38
CA SER A 291 9.95 9.78 -2.72
C SER A 291 10.44 10.65 -1.56
N LEU A 292 9.51 11.30 -0.83
CA LEU A 292 9.88 12.08 0.34
C LEU A 292 10.45 11.22 1.48
N LEU A 293 9.95 9.99 1.66
CA LEU A 293 10.55 9.05 2.62
C LEU A 293 11.99 8.72 2.23
N GLU A 294 12.23 8.43 0.95
CA GLU A 294 13.57 8.15 0.42
C GLU A 294 14.52 9.37 0.57
N GLU A 295 14.06 10.58 0.24
CA GLU A 295 14.81 11.82 0.42
C GLU A 295 15.23 12.07 1.88
N LYS A 296 14.41 11.62 2.82
CA LYS A 296 14.71 11.68 4.26
C LYS A 296 15.52 10.47 4.76
N GLY A 297 15.96 9.58 3.87
CA GLY A 297 16.83 8.44 4.19
C GLY A 297 16.09 7.21 4.75
N TYR A 298 14.79 7.10 4.53
CA TYR A 298 14.05 5.90 4.88
C TYR A 298 13.95 4.94 3.69
N ASP A 299 14.24 3.67 3.92
CA ASP A 299 13.84 2.62 3.01
C ASP A 299 12.29 2.52 2.99
N PRO A 300 11.64 2.47 1.82
CA PRO A 300 10.19 2.36 1.73
C PRO A 300 9.59 1.18 2.51
N LEU A 301 10.32 0.07 2.68
CA LEU A 301 9.86 -1.09 3.46
C LEU A 301 9.76 -0.80 4.97
N ILE A 302 10.43 0.23 5.47
CA ILE A 302 10.21 0.72 6.84
C ILE A 302 8.78 1.24 6.99
N TYR A 303 8.27 1.95 5.98
CA TYR A 303 6.88 2.41 5.98
C TYR A 303 5.90 1.22 5.87
N ARG A 304 6.21 0.21 5.03
CA ARG A 304 5.42 -1.02 5.00
C ARG A 304 5.41 -1.69 6.38
N PHE A 305 6.56 -1.86 7.01
CA PHE A 305 6.67 -2.44 8.36
C PHE A 305 5.88 -1.62 9.39
N PHE A 306 5.95 -0.29 9.34
CA PHE A 306 5.15 0.61 10.18
C PHE A 306 3.64 0.36 10.02
N CYS A 307 3.14 0.21 8.80
CA CYS A 307 1.74 -0.10 8.55
C CYS A 307 1.33 -1.45 9.13
N LEU A 308 2.19 -2.49 9.00
CA LEU A 308 1.89 -3.85 9.45
C LEU A 308 1.91 -4.01 10.98
N GLN A 309 2.50 -3.08 11.71
CA GLN A 309 2.49 -3.07 13.19
C GLN A 309 1.11 -2.74 13.77
N SER A 310 0.19 -2.23 12.95
CA SER A 310 -1.17 -1.88 13.36
C SER A 310 -2.19 -2.69 12.58
N HIS A 311 -3.30 -3.05 13.24
CA HIS A 311 -4.41 -3.71 12.58
C HIS A 311 -5.05 -2.79 11.52
N TYR A 312 -5.43 -3.31 10.33
CA TYR A 312 -5.98 -2.53 9.23
C TYR A 312 -7.26 -1.76 9.59
N ARG A 313 -8.09 -2.28 10.52
CA ARG A 313 -9.32 -1.63 11.01
C ARG A 313 -9.09 -0.54 12.06
N LYS A 314 -7.86 -0.25 12.45
CA LYS A 314 -7.52 0.84 13.36
C LYS A 314 -6.93 2.01 12.60
N ALA A 315 -7.35 3.22 12.98
CA ALA A 315 -6.66 4.42 12.53
C ALA A 315 -5.18 4.37 12.96
N LEU A 316 -4.29 4.70 12.04
CA LEU A 316 -2.85 4.74 12.28
C LEU A 316 -2.41 6.20 12.25
N VAL A 317 -1.62 6.62 13.25
CA VAL A 317 -1.11 7.99 13.32
C VAL A 317 0.33 8.02 12.82
N PHE A 318 0.53 8.73 11.72
CA PHE A 318 1.86 8.99 11.19
C PHE A 318 2.48 10.21 11.87
N THR A 319 3.67 10.01 12.39
CA THR A 319 4.62 11.06 12.75
C THR A 319 6.01 10.59 12.33
N TRP A 320 6.93 11.49 12.10
CA TRP A 320 8.33 11.12 11.82
C TRP A 320 8.93 10.30 12.98
N GLU A 321 8.61 10.64 14.23
CA GLU A 321 9.02 9.89 15.41
C GLU A 321 8.51 8.44 15.40
N ASN A 322 7.24 8.22 15.02
CA ASN A 322 6.68 6.87 14.92
C ASN A 322 7.37 6.08 13.79
N LEU A 323 7.71 6.73 12.69
CA LEU A 323 8.46 6.09 11.60
C LEU A 323 9.90 5.77 12.02
N ASP A 324 10.57 6.65 12.78
CA ASP A 324 11.90 6.40 13.38
C ASP A 324 11.87 5.18 14.31
N ASN A 325 10.83 5.07 15.15
CA ASN A 325 10.65 3.92 16.03
C ASN A 325 10.48 2.62 15.22
N ALA A 326 9.71 2.67 14.12
CA ALA A 326 9.56 1.55 13.20
C ALA A 326 10.88 1.19 12.52
N LYS A 327 11.66 2.20 12.09
CA LYS A 327 13.01 2.02 11.53
C LYS A 327 13.93 1.30 12.50
N ILE A 328 14.01 1.78 13.74
CA ILE A 328 14.85 1.16 14.79
C ILE A 328 14.44 -0.31 15.02
N ALA A 329 13.13 -0.61 15.04
CA ALA A 329 12.64 -1.97 15.23
C ALA A 329 12.96 -2.86 14.03
N TYR A 330 12.77 -2.36 12.82
CA TYR A 330 13.10 -3.06 11.57
C TYR A 330 14.61 -3.34 11.47
N ASP A 331 15.46 -2.33 11.68
CA ASP A 331 16.91 -2.45 11.63
C ASP A 331 17.45 -3.49 12.65
N LYS A 332 16.85 -3.53 13.86
CA LYS A 332 17.15 -4.54 14.87
C LYS A 332 16.72 -5.95 14.43
N LEU A 333 15.56 -6.08 13.81
CA LEU A 333 15.08 -7.35 13.26
C LEU A 333 16.04 -7.85 12.18
N ILE A 334 16.38 -7.02 11.21
CA ILE A 334 17.33 -7.36 10.13
C ILE A 334 18.71 -7.72 10.69
N ALA A 335 19.22 -6.97 11.69
CA ALA A 335 20.50 -7.29 12.33
C ALA A 335 20.49 -8.66 12.99
N ARG A 336 19.40 -9.06 13.65
CA ARG A 336 19.25 -10.38 14.27
C ARG A 336 19.19 -11.50 13.23
N ILE A 337 18.50 -11.28 12.10
CA ILE A 337 18.45 -12.23 10.99
C ILE A 337 19.83 -12.33 10.31
N ALA A 338 20.53 -11.23 10.15
CA ALA A 338 21.88 -11.20 9.58
C ALA A 338 22.92 -11.94 10.44
N ALA A 339 22.69 -12.06 11.75
CA ALA A 339 23.55 -12.81 12.66
C ALA A 339 23.38 -14.34 12.58
N LEU A 340 22.30 -14.83 11.94
CA LEU A 340 22.12 -16.27 11.72
C LEU A 340 23.09 -16.77 10.65
N ASN A 341 23.68 -17.95 10.86
CA ASN A 341 24.58 -18.60 9.91
C ASN A 341 23.80 -19.52 8.96
N PRO A 342 23.69 -19.21 7.64
CA PRO A 342 22.97 -20.05 6.70
C PRO A 342 23.50 -21.49 6.59
N GLU A 343 24.76 -21.69 6.95
CA GLU A 343 25.44 -22.99 6.90
C GLU A 343 25.30 -23.83 8.21
N ASN A 344 24.62 -23.26 9.21
CA ASN A 344 24.39 -23.94 10.48
C ASN A 344 23.16 -24.86 10.41
N GLY A 345 23.41 -26.11 10.06
CA GLY A 345 22.42 -27.19 9.99
C GLY A 345 21.75 -27.31 8.62
N SER A 346 20.79 -28.20 8.53
CA SER A 346 19.86 -28.33 7.39
C SER A 346 18.45 -27.99 7.83
N VAL A 347 17.61 -27.63 6.88
CA VAL A 347 16.20 -27.29 7.15
C VAL A 347 15.48 -28.53 7.72
N ASP A 348 14.88 -28.36 8.89
CA ASP A 348 14.04 -29.37 9.56
C ASP A 348 12.56 -28.91 9.47
N GLU A 349 11.85 -29.39 8.45
CA GLU A 349 10.44 -29.05 8.21
C GLU A 349 9.52 -29.49 9.35
N ALA A 350 9.85 -30.58 10.06
CA ALA A 350 9.02 -31.07 11.16
C ALA A 350 8.98 -30.08 12.32
N SER A 351 10.10 -29.41 12.62
CA SER A 351 10.19 -28.41 13.67
C SER A 351 9.50 -27.10 13.33
N MET A 352 9.24 -26.84 12.02
CA MET A 352 8.60 -25.60 11.56
C MET A 352 7.09 -25.55 11.86
N SER A 353 6.42 -26.69 12.03
CA SER A 353 4.96 -26.84 12.05
C SER A 353 4.27 -25.92 13.06
N VAL A 354 4.76 -25.87 14.30
CA VAL A 354 4.17 -25.09 15.40
C VAL A 354 4.19 -23.58 15.10
N LEU A 355 5.28 -23.06 14.54
CA LEU A 355 5.41 -21.65 14.23
C LEU A 355 4.66 -21.28 12.94
N LYS A 356 4.60 -22.17 11.96
CA LYS A 356 3.71 -22.01 10.79
C LYS A 356 2.24 -21.94 11.22
N GLU A 357 1.80 -22.84 12.09
CA GLU A 357 0.42 -22.80 12.61
C GLU A 357 0.14 -21.51 13.40
N LYS A 358 1.10 -21.04 14.18
CA LYS A 358 0.97 -19.78 14.92
C LYS A 358 0.85 -18.57 13.99
N PHE A 359 1.66 -18.54 12.94
CA PHE A 359 1.61 -17.48 11.92
C PHE A 359 0.27 -17.52 11.17
N GLN A 360 -0.15 -18.71 10.73
CA GLN A 360 -1.45 -18.91 10.08
C GLN A 360 -2.61 -18.44 10.95
N LYS A 361 -2.64 -18.81 12.24
CA LYS A 361 -3.68 -18.35 13.19
C LYS A 361 -3.71 -16.83 13.34
N ALA A 362 -2.59 -16.14 13.20
CA ALA A 362 -2.55 -14.68 13.23
C ALA A 362 -3.23 -14.09 11.97
N LEU A 363 -2.99 -14.68 10.80
CA LEU A 363 -3.64 -14.29 9.55
C LEU A 363 -5.14 -14.61 9.58
N ASP A 364 -5.51 -15.81 10.07
CA ASP A 364 -6.89 -16.29 10.20
C ASP A 364 -7.73 -15.42 11.15
N ALA A 365 -7.09 -14.72 12.06
CA ALA A 365 -7.74 -13.85 13.04
C ALA A 365 -7.97 -12.43 12.52
N ASP A 366 -8.60 -12.30 11.33
CA ASP A 366 -8.91 -11.00 10.74
C ASP A 366 -7.64 -10.25 10.28
N LEU A 367 -6.77 -10.95 9.59
CA LEU A 367 -5.50 -10.44 9.05
C LEU A 367 -4.68 -9.67 10.11
N ASN A 368 -4.44 -10.28 11.26
CA ASN A 368 -3.72 -9.64 12.36
C ASN A 368 -2.21 -9.61 12.12
N THR A 369 -1.77 -8.68 11.30
CA THR A 369 -0.36 -8.51 10.91
C THR A 369 0.57 -8.21 12.09
N SER A 370 0.07 -7.56 13.14
CA SER A 370 0.84 -7.29 14.35
C SER A 370 1.22 -8.58 15.09
N LEU A 371 0.28 -9.55 15.18
CA LEU A 371 0.57 -10.89 15.73
C LEU A 371 1.48 -11.68 14.77
N ALA A 372 1.27 -11.58 13.45
CA ALA A 372 2.12 -12.20 12.46
C ALA A 372 3.59 -11.74 12.57
N ILE A 373 3.83 -10.43 12.74
CA ILE A 373 5.18 -9.88 13.01
C ILE A 373 5.76 -10.44 14.33
N THR A 374 4.94 -10.61 15.36
CA THR A 374 5.39 -11.20 16.64
C THR A 374 5.96 -12.60 16.43
N THR A 375 5.40 -13.38 15.50
CA THR A 375 5.89 -14.72 15.18
C THR A 375 7.30 -14.71 14.60
N LEU A 376 7.72 -13.65 13.87
CA LEU A 376 9.12 -13.51 13.42
C LEU A 376 10.10 -13.48 14.60
N TYR A 377 9.74 -12.79 15.68
CA TYR A 377 10.58 -12.76 16.89
C TYR A 377 10.58 -14.10 17.63
N ASP A 378 9.51 -14.87 17.55
CA ASP A 378 9.45 -16.21 18.12
C ASP A 378 10.33 -17.18 17.35
N VAL A 379 10.38 -17.09 16.00
CA VAL A 379 11.36 -17.85 15.18
C VAL A 379 12.78 -17.57 15.64
N LEU A 380 13.14 -16.30 15.85
CA LEU A 380 14.50 -15.93 16.27
C LEU A 380 14.87 -16.43 17.67
N LYS A 381 13.88 -16.72 18.53
CA LYS A 381 14.08 -17.24 19.89
C LYS A 381 13.98 -18.75 19.98
N ALA A 382 13.40 -19.41 18.96
CA ALA A 382 13.15 -20.83 18.98
C ALA A 382 14.44 -21.64 19.06
N ASP A 383 14.39 -22.82 19.72
CA ASP A 383 15.48 -23.77 19.76
C ASP A 383 15.50 -24.60 18.48
N MET A 384 16.07 -24.02 17.44
CA MET A 384 16.20 -24.56 16.08
C MET A 384 17.55 -24.14 15.50
N ASN A 385 18.06 -24.92 14.54
CA ASN A 385 19.23 -24.48 13.77
C ASN A 385 18.92 -23.25 12.88
N ASP A 386 19.96 -22.53 12.50
CA ASP A 386 19.79 -21.26 11.78
C ASP A 386 19.21 -21.43 10.37
N ALA A 387 19.53 -22.53 9.68
CA ALA A 387 18.98 -22.85 8.37
C ALA A 387 17.45 -22.99 8.43
N THR A 388 16.92 -23.64 9.46
CA THR A 388 15.46 -23.78 9.69
C THR A 388 14.81 -22.43 10.03
N LYS A 389 15.46 -21.60 10.87
CA LYS A 389 14.98 -20.24 11.17
C LYS A 389 14.89 -19.39 9.92
N LEU A 390 15.93 -19.40 9.09
CA LEU A 390 15.94 -18.63 7.84
C LEU A 390 14.84 -19.10 6.89
N ALA A 391 14.60 -20.42 6.75
CA ALA A 391 13.52 -20.95 5.94
C ALA A 391 12.13 -20.54 6.44
N LEU A 392 11.90 -20.47 7.76
CA LEU A 392 10.66 -19.96 8.34
C LEU A 392 10.47 -18.48 8.09
N LEU A 393 11.52 -17.66 8.25
CA LEU A 393 11.47 -16.24 8.01
C LEU A 393 11.17 -15.93 6.54
N ASP A 394 11.78 -16.67 5.61
CA ASP A 394 11.48 -16.58 4.18
C ASP A 394 10.02 -16.95 3.87
N ASN A 395 9.54 -18.04 4.47
CA ASN A 395 8.16 -18.49 4.31
C ASN A 395 7.15 -17.43 4.78
N PHE A 396 7.36 -16.81 5.94
CA PHE A 396 6.46 -15.77 6.46
C PHE A 396 6.57 -14.45 5.70
N ASP A 397 7.74 -14.17 5.14
CA ASP A 397 7.96 -12.96 4.36
C ASP A 397 7.27 -12.99 2.99
N GLN A 398 6.85 -14.18 2.50
CA GLN A 398 5.98 -14.30 1.33
C GLN A 398 4.65 -13.54 1.53
N VAL A 399 4.16 -13.45 2.77
CA VAL A 399 2.96 -12.69 3.13
C VAL A 399 3.32 -11.26 3.55
N LEU A 400 4.31 -11.10 4.43
CA LEU A 400 4.63 -9.78 5.02
C LEU A 400 5.31 -8.85 4.01
N GLY A 401 6.11 -9.40 3.10
CA GLY A 401 6.76 -8.65 2.02
C GLY A 401 7.76 -7.61 2.51
N LEU A 402 8.49 -7.92 3.56
CA LEU A 402 9.45 -7.04 4.23
C LEU A 402 10.90 -7.19 3.72
N ALA A 403 11.13 -8.06 2.73
CA ALA A 403 12.44 -8.36 2.16
C ALA A 403 13.50 -8.78 3.21
N LEU A 404 13.07 -9.55 4.20
CA LEU A 404 13.86 -9.87 5.41
C LEU A 404 15.21 -10.50 5.09
N LEU A 405 15.24 -11.54 4.24
CA LEU A 405 16.47 -12.25 3.93
C LEU A 405 17.40 -11.44 3.03
N SER A 406 16.88 -10.73 2.05
CA SER A 406 17.69 -9.89 1.15
C SER A 406 18.36 -8.72 1.88
N HIS A 407 17.64 -8.07 2.81
CA HIS A 407 18.21 -7.01 3.64
C HIS A 407 19.21 -7.56 4.66
N ALA A 408 18.95 -8.74 5.22
CA ALA A 408 19.91 -9.41 6.11
C ALA A 408 21.20 -9.82 5.36
N GLU A 409 21.07 -10.28 4.11
CA GLU A 409 22.23 -10.61 3.26
C GLU A 409 23.02 -9.35 2.89
N ALA A 410 22.35 -8.27 2.50
CA ALA A 410 23.00 -6.98 2.23
C ALA A 410 23.79 -6.50 3.46
N LYS A 411 23.20 -6.61 4.64
CA LYS A 411 23.86 -6.24 5.91
C LYS A 411 25.06 -7.13 6.22
N ARG A 412 24.99 -8.44 5.95
CA ARG A 412 26.15 -9.35 6.08
C ARG A 412 27.29 -8.97 5.12
N LYS A 413 26.96 -8.66 3.86
CA LYS A 413 27.94 -8.24 2.85
C LYS A 413 28.60 -6.92 3.22
N GLU A 414 27.85 -5.97 3.77
CA GLU A 414 28.38 -4.70 4.27
C GLU A 414 29.34 -4.93 5.45
N ALA A 415 28.94 -5.74 6.44
CA ALA A 415 29.80 -6.11 7.57
C ALA A 415 31.08 -6.85 7.13
N ALA A 416 30.99 -7.70 6.09
CA ALA A 416 32.15 -8.39 5.55
C ALA A 416 33.14 -7.47 4.81
N LYS A 417 32.66 -6.36 4.23
CA LYS A 417 33.51 -5.33 3.63
C LYS A 417 34.26 -4.51 4.68
N THR A 418 33.72 -4.41 5.90
CA THR A 418 34.33 -3.74 7.02
C THR A 418 35.34 -4.72 7.65
N THR A 419 36.53 -4.82 7.11
CA THR A 419 37.56 -5.74 7.56
C THR A 419 38.09 -5.27 8.91
N SER A 420 38.04 -6.12 9.94
CA SER A 420 38.81 -5.91 11.16
C SER A 420 40.13 -6.68 11.06
N ALA A 421 41.24 -5.95 10.90
CA ALA A 421 42.58 -6.53 11.05
C ALA A 421 42.88 -6.65 12.54
N SER A 422 43.17 -7.87 13.01
CA SER A 422 43.59 -8.11 14.40
C SER A 422 45.09 -8.37 14.43
N THR A 423 45.83 -7.66 15.28
CA THR A 423 47.26 -7.92 15.52
C THR A 423 47.45 -9.07 16.50
N ALA A 424 48.64 -9.64 16.50
CA ALA A 424 49.06 -10.63 17.52
C ALA A 424 48.96 -10.12 18.98
N SER A 425 48.85 -8.83 19.19
CA SER A 425 48.64 -8.17 20.47
C SER A 425 47.16 -7.88 20.82
N GLY A 426 46.19 -8.35 20.00
CA GLY A 426 44.77 -8.14 20.22
C GLY A 426 44.25 -6.74 19.88
N TYR A 427 45.06 -5.88 19.23
CA TYR A 427 44.61 -4.55 18.74
C TYR A 427 43.78 -4.75 17.48
N GLN A 428 42.56 -4.23 17.47
CA GLN A 428 41.60 -4.35 16.37
C GLN A 428 41.59 -3.10 15.51
N ILE A 429 41.69 -3.28 14.19
CA ILE A 429 41.54 -2.24 13.20
C ILE A 429 40.25 -2.53 12.43
N THR A 430 39.33 -1.59 12.43
CA THR A 430 38.07 -1.67 11.68
C THR A 430 38.02 -0.55 10.64
N GLY A 431 37.85 -0.89 9.37
CA GLY A 431 37.80 0.07 8.28
C GLY A 431 37.08 -0.50 7.05
N GLU A 432 37.20 0.19 5.91
CA GLU A 432 36.48 -0.15 4.66
C GLU A 432 37.19 -1.26 3.85
N GLY A 433 38.05 -2.06 4.47
CA GLY A 433 38.69 -3.21 3.82
C GLY A 433 39.82 -2.88 2.87
N ASP A 434 40.57 -1.81 3.15
CA ASP A 434 41.78 -1.43 2.41
C ASP A 434 43.03 -1.83 3.19
N PRO A 435 43.77 -2.88 2.75
CA PRO A 435 44.92 -3.41 3.47
C PRO A 435 46.07 -2.40 3.63
N GLU A 436 46.22 -1.44 2.70
CA GLU A 436 47.24 -0.42 2.76
C GLU A 436 46.95 0.58 3.87
N ILE A 437 45.69 0.97 4.00
CA ILE A 437 45.23 1.87 5.06
C ILE A 437 45.29 1.16 6.42
N ASP A 438 44.85 -0.09 6.50
CA ASP A 438 44.96 -0.90 7.71
C ASP A 438 46.41 -1.02 8.19
N ALA A 439 47.36 -1.22 7.28
CA ALA A 439 48.78 -1.25 7.59
C ALA A 439 49.30 0.11 8.15
N LEU A 440 48.83 1.22 7.58
CA LEU A 440 49.18 2.55 8.07
C LEU A 440 48.57 2.84 9.45
N VAL A 441 47.33 2.41 9.69
CA VAL A 441 46.69 2.54 11.00
C VAL A 441 47.40 1.69 12.04
N LEU A 442 47.85 0.49 11.68
CA LEU A 442 48.67 -0.36 12.52
C LEU A 442 50.00 0.25 12.86
N LYS A 443 50.72 0.79 11.85
CA LYS A 443 52.02 1.48 12.03
C LYS A 443 51.86 2.70 12.95
N ARG A 444 50.75 3.44 12.87
CA ARG A 444 50.42 4.54 13.78
C ARG A 444 50.26 3.99 15.22
N TYR A 445 49.59 2.87 15.43
CA TYR A 445 49.44 2.26 16.74
C TYR A 445 50.81 1.83 17.32
N GLU A 446 51.66 1.19 16.51
CA GLU A 446 52.99 0.75 16.93
C GLU A 446 53.87 1.96 17.30
N ALA A 447 53.82 3.04 16.52
CA ALA A 447 54.50 4.29 16.84
C ALA A 447 54.02 4.89 18.19
N LYS A 448 52.71 4.91 18.45
CA LYS A 448 52.16 5.30 19.74
C LYS A 448 52.64 4.42 20.89
N LYS A 449 52.64 3.10 20.70
CA LYS A 449 53.11 2.13 21.69
C LYS A 449 54.60 2.32 22.00
N ALA A 450 55.40 2.66 20.99
CA ALA A 450 56.83 3.01 21.13
C ALA A 450 57.07 4.42 21.67
N LYS A 451 55.99 5.20 21.98
CA LYS A 451 56.05 6.63 22.41
C LYS A 451 56.65 7.55 21.36
N ASN A 452 56.66 7.13 20.07
CA ASN A 452 57.03 7.99 18.94
C ASN A 452 55.78 8.74 18.42
N PHE A 453 55.37 9.74 19.18
CA PHE A 453 54.15 10.52 18.89
C PHE A 453 54.30 11.36 17.61
N ALA A 454 55.50 11.82 17.28
CA ALA A 454 55.73 12.59 16.06
C ALA A 454 55.43 11.77 14.78
N GLU A 455 55.80 10.50 14.74
CA GLU A 455 55.49 9.59 13.62
C GLU A 455 54.02 9.23 13.60
N ALA A 456 53.40 8.97 14.77
CA ALA A 456 51.98 8.68 14.86
C ALA A 456 51.08 9.82 14.38
N ASP A 457 51.43 11.06 14.71
CA ASP A 457 50.74 12.26 14.27
C ASP A 457 50.93 12.47 12.75
N LYS A 458 52.16 12.30 12.23
CA LYS A 458 52.42 12.35 10.80
C LYS A 458 51.55 11.38 10.01
N ILE A 459 51.47 10.10 10.44
CA ILE A 459 50.62 9.10 9.76
C ILE A 459 49.15 9.52 9.78
N ARG A 460 48.64 10.04 10.91
CA ARG A 460 47.29 10.55 11.01
C ARG A 460 47.02 11.69 10.02
N ASP A 461 47.94 12.64 9.93
CA ASP A 461 47.80 13.81 9.08
C ASP A 461 47.93 13.44 7.60
N ASP A 462 48.78 12.48 7.25
CA ASP A 462 48.90 11.90 5.91
C ASP A 462 47.61 11.15 5.48
N LEU A 463 47.00 10.38 6.37
CA LEU A 463 45.70 9.72 6.15
C LEU A 463 44.58 10.76 5.97
N LYS A 464 44.56 11.79 6.80
CA LYS A 464 43.59 12.88 6.71
C LYS A 464 43.70 13.63 5.39
N ALA A 465 44.93 13.88 4.89
CA ALA A 465 45.17 14.50 3.59
C ALA A 465 44.67 13.63 2.40
N GLN A 466 44.54 12.34 2.61
CA GLN A 466 43.94 11.38 1.66
C GLN A 466 42.42 11.21 1.81
N GLY A 467 41.77 12.04 2.66
CA GLY A 467 40.35 11.93 2.93
C GLY A 467 39.95 10.75 3.84
N ILE A 468 40.88 10.33 4.74
CA ILE A 468 40.67 9.23 5.66
C ILE A 468 40.68 9.74 7.10
N GLU A 469 39.58 9.50 7.82
CA GLU A 469 39.49 9.82 9.25
C GLU A 469 39.75 8.55 10.07
N VAL A 470 40.65 8.68 11.09
CA VAL A 470 41.00 7.59 12.00
C VAL A 470 40.65 7.99 13.43
N ALA A 471 39.81 7.20 14.09
CA ALA A 471 39.42 7.35 15.49
C ALA A 471 39.93 6.19 16.33
N ASP A 472 40.56 6.51 17.48
CA ASP A 472 40.96 5.50 18.45
C ASP A 472 39.74 5.05 19.28
N VAL A 473 39.57 3.72 19.44
CA VAL A 473 38.50 3.12 20.27
C VAL A 473 39.13 2.20 21.32
N ARG A 474 38.36 1.78 22.31
CA ARG A 474 38.86 0.86 23.34
C ARG A 474 39.32 -0.45 22.73
N GLY A 475 40.63 -0.69 22.73
CA GLY A 475 41.26 -1.91 22.17
C GLY A 475 41.50 -1.86 20.66
N GLY A 476 41.38 -0.71 19.99
CA GLY A 476 41.58 -0.63 18.54
C GLY A 476 41.54 0.76 17.95
N ALA A 477 41.36 0.81 16.62
CA ALA A 477 41.04 2.02 15.86
C ALA A 477 39.98 1.73 14.82
N VAL A 478 39.19 2.75 14.51
CA VAL A 478 38.24 2.75 13.39
C VAL A 478 38.66 3.82 12.39
N TRP A 479 38.65 3.46 11.11
CA TRP A 479 38.88 4.44 10.05
C TRP A 479 37.76 4.41 8.99
N LYS A 480 37.51 5.56 8.36
CA LYS A 480 36.54 5.74 7.28
C LYS A 480 37.06 6.76 6.27
N ARG A 481 36.61 6.66 5.02
CA ARG A 481 36.81 7.73 4.01
C ARG A 481 35.80 8.85 4.25
N ILE A 482 36.23 10.13 4.11
CA ILE A 482 35.41 11.32 4.33
C ILE A 482 34.92 11.84 2.97
#